data_a16260e1b3b7ce3ef20c1156b727b5da
#
_entry.id   a16260e1b3b7ce3ef20c1156b727b5da
#
_cell.length_a   1.000
_cell.length_b   1.000
_cell.length_c   1.000
_cell.angle_alpha   90.00
_cell.angle_beta   90.00
_cell.angle_gamma   90.00
#
_symmetry.space_group_name_H-M   'P 1'
#
loop_
_entity.id
_entity.type
_entity.pdbx_description
1 polymer ?
#
loop_
_entity_poly.entity_id
_entity_poly.type
_entity_poly.pdbx_seq_one_letter_code
_entity_poly.pdbx_strand_id
1 'polypeptide(L)'
;MKKGKKINKSTIMEAQKRKKNILEFYYMTPEQTDAKELTTLIHSVDEEKVDVWPELNLMEVVLDSDSLIFQDGRECFVDPLDLQFIEEHHIKSIYVVSYEEGDSVKARQVIKEILEDKGGFICSDTEDFEPMFTAETIL
;
A
#
# COMPACT_ATOMS: atom_id res chain seq x y z
N MET A 1 -10.74 -24.82 21.42
CA MET A 1 -10.26 -24.00 21.51
C MET A 1 -9.90 -23.71 21.47
N LYS A 2 -10.14 -24.26 21.36
CA LYS A 2 -9.74 -23.64 21.27
C LYS A 2 -9.37 -23.65 21.25
N LYS A 3 -9.70 -24.42 21.21
CA LYS A 3 -9.22 -24.10 21.11
C LYS A 3 -8.81 -23.99 20.97
N GLY A 4 -9.25 -25.09 21.02
CA GLY A 4 -8.91 -24.48 20.83
C GLY A 4 -8.49 -24.72 20.60
N LYS A 5 -8.49 -25.20 20.27
CA LYS A 5 -8.04 -24.84 19.98
C LYS A 5 -7.43 -24.98 19.90
N LYS A 6 -7.79 -25.66 19.89
CA LYS A 6 -7.07 -25.63 19.82
C LYS A 6 -6.83 -25.50 19.31
N ILE A 7 -7.03 -25.60 18.96
CA ILE A 7 -6.50 -25.18 18.50
C ILE A 7 -5.89 -25.16 18.42
N ASN A 8 -5.89 -25.70 18.37
CA ASN A 8 -4.96 -25.40 18.33
C ASN A 8 -4.23 -24.87 18.03
N LYS A 9 -4.09 -24.82 18.48
CA LYS A 9 -2.99 -24.21 18.15
C LYS A 9 -2.25 -24.73 16.95
N SER A 10 -2.02 -25.92 16.78
CA SER A 10 -1.38 -26.43 15.58
C SER A 10 -2.26 -26.24 14.36
N THR A 11 -3.54 -26.30 14.54
CA THR A 11 -4.45 -25.99 13.44
C THR A 11 -4.24 -24.57 12.97
N ILE A 12 -4.03 -23.67 13.90
CA ILE A 12 -3.74 -22.30 13.55
C ILE A 12 -2.42 -22.23 12.81
N MET A 13 -1.46 -23.04 13.24
CA MET A 13 -0.17 -23.09 12.56
C MET A 13 -0.31 -23.59 11.12
N GLU A 14 -1.22 -24.54 10.92
CA GLU A 14 -1.46 -25.03 9.56
C GLU A 14 -1.97 -23.92 8.65
N ALA A 15 -2.93 -23.16 9.15
CA ALA A 15 -3.44 -22.04 8.41
C ALA A 15 -2.34 -21.01 8.15
N GLN A 16 -1.46 -20.83 9.11
CA GLN A 16 -0.37 -19.87 8.99
C GLN A 16 0.71 -20.32 8.03
N LYS A 17 0.83 -21.61 7.81
CA LYS A 17 1.79 -22.10 6.83
C LYS A 17 1.39 -21.68 5.41
N ARG A 18 0.13 -21.42 5.21
CA ARG A 18 -0.35 -20.87 3.96
C ARG A 18 -0.56 -19.39 4.10
N LYS A 19 0.24 -18.80 4.99
CA LYS A 19 0.12 -17.38 5.21
C LYS A 19 0.41 -16.64 3.92
N LYS A 20 -0.21 -15.50 3.85
CA LYS A 20 -0.16 -14.68 2.66
C LYS A 20 1.22 -14.09 2.47
N ASN A 21 1.58 -13.92 1.23
CA ASN A 21 2.82 -13.25 0.89
C ASN A 21 2.50 -11.78 0.64
N ILE A 22 2.70 -10.97 1.69
CA ILE A 22 2.37 -9.55 1.63
C ILE A 22 3.57 -8.79 1.08
N LEU A 23 3.32 -8.01 0.03
CA LEU A 23 4.32 -7.14 -0.56
C LEU A 23 4.11 -5.74 -0.02
N GLU A 24 5.21 -5.03 0.24
CA GLU A 24 5.16 -3.66 0.74
C GLU A 24 5.99 -2.75 -0.14
N PHE A 25 5.44 -1.57 -0.38
CA PHE A 25 6.09 -0.53 -1.17
C PHE A 25 5.80 0.82 -0.54
N TYR A 26 6.49 1.86 -1.03
CA TYR A 26 6.17 3.23 -0.67
C TYR A 26 5.61 3.94 -1.89
N TYR A 27 4.52 4.66 -1.68
CA TYR A 27 4.01 5.56 -2.69
C TYR A 27 4.43 6.97 -2.29
N MET A 28 5.13 7.65 -3.18
CA MET A 28 5.62 9.00 -2.93
C MET A 28 5.17 9.92 -4.07
N THR A 29 4.63 11.08 -3.70
CA THR A 29 4.20 12.03 -4.69
C THR A 29 4.48 13.46 -4.24
N PRO A 30 4.84 14.36 -5.19
CA PRO A 30 4.97 15.78 -4.86
C PRO A 30 3.64 16.48 -4.64
N GLU A 31 2.52 15.78 -4.85
CA GLU A 31 1.19 16.34 -4.61
C GLU A 31 0.79 16.18 -3.15
N GLN A 32 0.16 17.21 -2.60
CA GLN A 32 -0.43 17.11 -1.28
C GLN A 32 -1.76 16.38 -1.39
N THR A 33 -1.88 15.24 -0.75
CA THR A 33 -3.12 14.46 -0.82
C THR A 33 -3.33 13.71 0.50
N ASP A 34 -4.55 13.21 0.70
CA ASP A 34 -4.87 12.39 1.86
C ASP A 34 -5.66 11.15 1.44
N ALA A 35 -5.84 10.22 2.37
CA ALA A 35 -6.49 8.96 2.06
C ALA A 35 -7.92 9.14 1.56
N LYS A 36 -8.62 10.13 2.10
CA LYS A 36 -9.98 10.39 1.68
C LYS A 36 -10.02 10.79 0.21
N GLU A 37 -9.09 11.63 -0.20
CA GLU A 37 -9.00 12.05 -1.59
C GLU A 37 -8.63 10.88 -2.50
N LEU A 38 -7.73 10.01 -2.04
CA LEU A 38 -7.32 8.85 -2.83
C LEU A 38 -8.50 7.96 -3.17
N THR A 39 -9.48 7.82 -2.27
CA THR A 39 -10.62 6.96 -2.53
C THR A 39 -11.43 7.42 -3.74
N THR A 40 -11.40 8.71 -4.04
CA THR A 40 -12.18 9.26 -5.17
C THR A 40 -11.55 8.95 -6.51
N LEU A 41 -10.31 8.46 -6.53
CA LEU A 41 -9.57 8.21 -7.76
C LEU A 41 -9.73 6.78 -8.25
N ILE A 42 -10.34 5.91 -7.46
CA ILE A 42 -10.41 4.48 -7.75
C ILE A 42 -11.70 4.18 -8.51
N HIS A 43 -11.55 3.60 -9.70
CA HIS A 43 -12.67 3.26 -10.56
C HIS A 43 -12.72 1.79 -10.94
N SER A 44 -11.62 1.06 -10.74
CA SER A 44 -11.53 -0.34 -11.15
C SER A 44 -12.13 -1.32 -10.14
N VAL A 45 -12.56 -0.84 -8.98
CA VAL A 45 -13.25 -1.67 -7.97
C VAL A 45 -14.51 -0.95 -7.53
N ASP A 46 -15.46 -1.77 -7.03
CA ASP A 46 -16.72 -1.23 -6.54
C ASP A 46 -16.49 -0.33 -5.34
N GLU A 47 -17.26 0.75 -5.30
CA GLU A 47 -17.16 1.75 -4.25
C GLU A 47 -17.32 1.14 -2.86
N GLU A 48 -18.19 0.15 -2.73
CA GLU A 48 -18.45 -0.48 -1.44
C GLU A 48 -17.25 -1.29 -0.92
N LYS A 49 -16.26 -1.54 -1.76
CA LYS A 49 -15.04 -2.24 -1.35
C LYS A 49 -13.93 -1.28 -0.92
N VAL A 50 -14.20 0.01 -0.96
CA VAL A 50 -13.22 1.02 -0.62
C VAL A 50 -13.63 1.68 0.68
N ASP A 51 -12.76 1.61 1.68
CA ASP A 51 -12.99 2.22 2.99
C ASP A 51 -11.88 3.21 3.30
N VAL A 52 -12.19 4.18 4.15
CA VAL A 52 -11.21 5.17 4.57
C VAL A 52 -11.36 5.46 6.05
N TRP A 53 -10.23 5.59 6.72
CA TRP A 53 -10.15 6.04 8.11
C TRP A 53 -9.39 7.37 8.10
N PRO A 54 -10.10 8.50 8.00
CA PRO A 54 -9.43 9.81 7.83
C PRO A 54 -8.51 10.17 8.98
N GLU A 55 -8.86 9.78 10.19
CA GLU A 55 -8.04 10.11 11.36
C GLU A 55 -6.70 9.36 11.36
N LEU A 56 -6.61 8.28 10.62
CA LEU A 56 -5.37 7.52 10.48
C LEU A 56 -4.70 7.78 9.13
N ASN A 57 -5.34 8.58 8.29
CA ASN A 57 -4.90 8.79 6.91
C ASN A 57 -4.63 7.45 6.24
N LEU A 58 -5.64 6.56 6.32
CA LEU A 58 -5.53 5.18 5.85
C LEU A 58 -6.70 4.86 4.91
N MET A 59 -6.39 4.23 3.79
CA MET A 59 -7.38 3.75 2.83
C MET A 59 -7.21 2.25 2.66
N GLU A 60 -8.33 1.54 2.62
CA GLU A 60 -8.34 0.10 2.40
C GLU A 60 -9.23 -0.24 1.20
N VAL A 61 -8.72 -1.08 0.31
CA VAL A 61 -9.47 -1.58 -0.84
C VAL A 61 -9.52 -3.10 -0.72
N VAL A 62 -10.72 -3.65 -0.56
CA VAL A 62 -10.88 -5.09 -0.41
C VAL A 62 -10.72 -5.75 -1.78
N LEU A 63 -9.76 -6.66 -1.89
CA LEU A 63 -9.49 -7.41 -3.11
C LEU A 63 -9.86 -8.88 -2.90
N ASP A 64 -9.35 -9.76 -3.75
CA ASP A 64 -9.76 -11.17 -3.71
C ASP A 64 -9.17 -11.96 -2.54
N SER A 65 -7.88 -11.78 -2.29
CA SER A 65 -7.20 -12.55 -1.24
C SER A 65 -7.11 -11.79 0.06
N ASP A 66 -6.87 -10.47 -0.03
CA ASP A 66 -6.72 -9.62 1.13
C ASP A 66 -7.01 -8.19 0.70
N SER A 67 -6.67 -7.23 1.54
CA SER A 67 -6.88 -5.83 1.22
C SER A 67 -5.62 -5.17 0.71
N LEU A 68 -5.81 -4.23 -0.22
CA LEU A 68 -4.77 -3.28 -0.59
C LEU A 68 -4.89 -2.13 0.39
N ILE A 69 -3.79 -1.77 1.03
CA ILE A 69 -3.80 -0.74 2.06
C ILE A 69 -2.81 0.37 1.71
N PHE A 70 -3.29 1.61 1.80
CA PHE A 70 -2.46 2.80 1.75
C PHE A 70 -2.51 3.43 3.13
N GLN A 71 -1.39 3.47 3.83
CA GLN A 71 -1.32 4.03 5.18
C GLN A 71 -0.24 5.10 5.23
N ASP A 72 -0.53 6.21 5.90
CA ASP A 72 0.43 7.30 6.02
C ASP A 72 1.79 6.74 6.46
N GLY A 73 2.82 7.04 5.67
CA GLY A 73 4.15 6.51 5.92
C GLY A 73 5.20 7.58 6.19
N ARG A 74 4.79 8.83 6.38
CA ARG A 74 5.74 9.91 6.55
C ARG A 74 6.68 9.68 7.74
N GLU A 75 6.16 9.08 8.80
CA GLU A 75 6.96 8.84 9.99
C GLU A 75 7.98 7.70 9.84
N CYS A 76 7.90 6.96 8.75
CA CYS A 76 8.87 5.90 8.49
C CYS A 76 10.25 6.42 8.11
N PHE A 77 10.34 7.70 7.77
CA PHE A 77 11.57 8.28 7.21
C PHE A 77 12.18 9.27 8.20
N VAL A 78 13.20 8.79 8.92
CA VAL A 78 13.93 9.61 9.88
C VAL A 78 15.42 9.67 9.55
N ASP A 79 15.89 8.79 8.68
CA ASP A 79 17.30 8.77 8.28
C ASP A 79 17.62 10.00 7.42
N PRO A 80 18.74 10.69 7.67
CA PRO A 80 19.08 11.89 6.91
C PRO A 80 19.15 11.68 5.40
N LEU A 81 19.58 10.50 4.96
CA LEU A 81 19.66 10.22 3.52
C LEU A 81 18.25 10.08 2.92
N ASP A 82 17.35 9.46 3.66
CA ASP A 82 15.96 9.37 3.22
C ASP A 82 15.31 10.73 3.16
N LEU A 83 15.56 11.57 4.16
CA LEU A 83 15.00 12.91 4.19
C LEU A 83 15.55 13.76 3.06
N GLN A 84 16.80 13.56 2.70
CA GLN A 84 17.40 14.25 1.58
C GLN A 84 16.73 13.84 0.27
N PHE A 85 16.47 12.54 0.09
CA PHE A 85 15.77 12.03 -1.08
C PHE A 85 14.39 12.66 -1.21
N ILE A 86 13.66 12.72 -0.09
CA ILE A 86 12.31 13.28 -0.05
C ILE A 86 12.36 14.76 -0.45
N GLU A 87 13.33 15.49 0.05
CA GLU A 87 13.46 16.89 -0.26
C GLU A 87 13.84 17.12 -1.72
N GLU A 88 14.77 16.33 -2.22
CA GLU A 88 15.24 16.47 -3.60
C GLU A 88 14.13 16.18 -4.61
N HIS A 89 13.23 15.28 -4.28
CA HIS A 89 12.11 14.92 -5.15
C HIS A 89 10.85 15.72 -4.86
N HIS A 90 10.93 16.67 -3.93
CA HIS A 90 9.80 17.52 -3.54
C HIS A 90 8.59 16.73 -3.10
N ILE A 91 8.81 15.61 -2.41
CA ILE A 91 7.73 14.73 -1.99
C ILE A 91 6.93 15.37 -0.87
N LYS A 92 5.61 15.42 -1.04
CA LYS A 92 4.70 15.99 -0.04
C LYS A 92 3.83 14.96 0.63
N SER A 93 3.57 13.85 -0.03
CA SER A 93 2.75 12.78 0.55
C SER A 93 3.46 11.45 0.38
N ILE A 94 3.43 10.63 1.44
CA ILE A 94 4.08 9.33 1.47
C ILE A 94 3.13 8.32 2.11
N TYR A 95 2.97 7.17 1.46
CA TYR A 95 2.15 6.09 1.98
C TYR A 95 2.93 4.77 1.95
N VAL A 96 2.73 3.96 2.99
CA VAL A 96 3.11 2.55 2.93
C VAL A 96 1.98 1.83 2.23
N VAL A 97 2.31 1.13 1.16
CA VAL A 97 1.34 0.42 0.32
C VAL A 97 1.61 -1.06 0.48
N SER A 98 0.58 -1.81 0.87
CA SER A 98 0.74 -3.25 1.02
C SER A 98 -0.42 -4.00 0.39
N TYR A 99 -0.11 -5.17 -0.17
CA TYR A 99 -1.13 -6.05 -0.74
C TYR A 99 -0.58 -7.47 -0.83
N GLU A 100 -1.48 -8.43 -0.97
CA GLU A 100 -1.10 -9.83 -1.08
C GLU A 100 -0.66 -10.11 -2.52
N GLU A 101 0.38 -10.89 -2.70
CA GLU A 101 0.96 -11.15 -4.02
C GLU A 101 -0.06 -11.68 -5.01
N GLY A 102 -0.98 -12.52 -4.56
CA GLY A 102 -2.02 -13.07 -5.42
C GLY A 102 -2.97 -12.04 -6.00
N ASP A 103 -3.03 -10.86 -5.37
CA ASP A 103 -3.87 -9.75 -5.82
C ASP A 103 -3.12 -8.74 -6.67
N SER A 104 -1.89 -9.05 -7.08
CA SER A 104 -1.01 -8.07 -7.74
C SER A 104 -1.65 -7.38 -8.95
N VAL A 105 -2.36 -8.14 -9.78
CA VAL A 105 -2.96 -7.54 -10.98
C VAL A 105 -3.95 -6.45 -10.62
N LYS A 106 -4.87 -6.76 -9.72
CA LYS A 106 -5.89 -5.79 -9.31
C LYS A 106 -5.30 -4.65 -8.50
N ALA A 107 -4.35 -4.98 -7.61
CA ALA A 107 -3.70 -3.96 -6.79
C ALA A 107 -2.98 -2.95 -7.68
N ARG A 108 -2.26 -3.44 -8.69
CA ARG A 108 -1.52 -2.54 -9.58
C ARG A 108 -2.44 -1.66 -10.42
N GLN A 109 -3.63 -2.18 -10.77
CA GLN A 109 -4.60 -1.36 -11.49
C GLN A 109 -5.06 -0.18 -10.64
N VAL A 110 -5.35 -0.44 -9.36
CA VAL A 110 -5.75 0.61 -8.43
C VAL A 110 -4.61 1.62 -8.24
N ILE A 111 -3.40 1.10 -8.03
CA ILE A 111 -2.24 1.95 -7.85
C ILE A 111 -2.02 2.82 -9.08
N LYS A 112 -2.18 2.25 -10.26
CA LYS A 112 -2.01 2.99 -11.50
C LYS A 112 -3.00 4.14 -11.61
N GLU A 113 -4.26 3.91 -11.20
CA GLU A 113 -5.26 4.98 -11.21
C GLU A 113 -4.82 6.16 -10.35
N ILE A 114 -4.23 5.85 -9.19
CA ILE A 114 -3.75 6.89 -8.29
C ILE A 114 -2.54 7.60 -8.91
N LEU A 115 -1.61 6.83 -9.48
CA LEU A 115 -0.43 7.41 -10.10
C LEU A 115 -0.79 8.32 -11.28
N GLU A 116 -1.82 7.96 -12.04
CA GLU A 116 -2.23 8.75 -13.19
C GLU A 116 -2.79 10.11 -12.79
N ASP A 117 -3.44 10.17 -11.63
CA ASP A 117 -4.04 11.42 -11.16
C ASP A 117 -3.05 12.25 -10.34
N LYS A 118 -2.38 11.62 -9.40
CA LYS A 118 -1.53 12.34 -8.43
C LYS A 118 -0.05 12.33 -8.79
N GLY A 119 0.33 11.58 -9.82
CA GLY A 119 1.73 11.47 -10.20
C GLY A 119 2.56 10.75 -9.17
N GLY A 120 3.87 11.00 -9.19
CA GLY A 120 4.77 10.35 -8.26
C GLY A 120 5.16 8.95 -8.71
N PHE A 121 5.53 8.13 -7.75
CA PHE A 121 6.00 6.78 -8.05
C PHE A 121 5.77 5.87 -6.86
N ILE A 122 5.78 4.56 -7.14
CA ILE A 122 5.79 3.55 -6.09
C ILE A 122 7.17 2.91 -6.12
N CYS A 123 7.75 2.67 -4.96
CA CYS A 123 9.12 2.18 -4.89
C CYS A 123 9.29 1.19 -3.75
N SER A 124 10.38 0.42 -3.83
CA SER A 124 10.69 -0.56 -2.82
C SER A 124 11.45 0.05 -1.65
N ASP A 125 11.42 -0.64 -0.51
CA ASP A 125 12.13 -0.22 0.69
C ASP A 125 13.57 -0.71 0.64
N THR A 126 14.36 -0.07 -0.20
CA THR A 126 15.78 -0.36 -0.34
C THR A 126 16.56 0.93 -0.14
N GLU A 127 17.89 0.83 -0.07
CA GLU A 127 18.72 2.00 0.18
C GLU A 127 18.51 3.09 -0.86
N ASP A 128 18.31 2.71 -2.11
CA ASP A 128 18.14 3.67 -3.20
C ASP A 128 16.71 3.76 -3.70
N PHE A 129 15.79 3.13 -2.99
CA PHE A 129 14.36 3.08 -3.35
C PHE A 129 14.11 2.47 -4.72
N GLU A 130 15.00 1.58 -5.16
CA GLU A 130 14.82 0.88 -6.43
C GLU A 130 14.29 -0.53 -6.15
N PRO A 131 13.44 -1.08 -7.02
CA PRO A 131 12.93 -0.47 -8.25
C PRO A 131 11.84 0.56 -8.00
N MET A 132 11.66 1.47 -8.94
CA MET A 132 10.61 2.48 -8.93
C MET A 132 9.69 2.28 -10.13
N PHE A 133 8.40 2.49 -9.90
CA PHE A 133 7.40 2.36 -10.96
C PHE A 133 6.52 3.60 -10.99
N THR A 134 6.29 4.13 -12.20
CA THR A 134 5.37 5.23 -12.42
C THR A 134 4.11 4.69 -13.08
N ALA A 135 3.18 5.60 -13.43
CA ALA A 135 1.95 5.19 -14.10
C ALA A 135 2.24 4.46 -15.42
N GLU A 136 3.34 4.79 -16.08
CA GLU A 136 3.70 4.18 -17.36
C GLU A 136 4.37 2.82 -17.21
N THR A 137 4.95 2.52 -16.06
CA THR A 137 5.77 1.32 -15.91
C THR A 137 5.21 0.30 -14.92
N ILE A 138 4.15 0.63 -14.17
CA ILE A 138 3.67 -0.26 -13.11
C ILE A 138 2.97 -1.52 -13.64
N LEU A 139 2.43 -1.48 -14.83
CA LEU A 139 1.77 -2.64 -15.43
C LEU A 139 2.57 -3.26 -16.55
#